data_802fcdad596fa49ff50b61daea0acc36
#
_entry.id   802fcdad596fa49ff50b61daea0acc36
#
_cell.length_a   1.000
_cell.length_b   1.000
_cell.length_c   1.000
_cell.angle_alpha   90.00
_cell.angle_beta   90.00
_cell.angle_gamma   90.00
#
_symmetry.space_group_name_H-M   'P 1'
#
loop_
_entity.id
_entity.type
_entity.pdbx_description
1 polymer ?
#
loop_
_entity_poly.entity_id
_entity_poly.type
_entity_poly.pdbx_seq_one_letter_code
_entity_poly.pdbx_strand_id
1 'polypeptide(L)'
;MIWRLLITAGAERDLNKIPETDSKRIKEELYALADEPHPKSYVKKIKGHSRSPLYSFRAGRYRAILIIEGNTMIITQVEVGNRSKVYRKY
;
A
#
# COMPACT_ATOMS: atom_id res chain seq x y z
N MET A 1 -15.74 -8.41 2.01
CA MET A 1 -14.86 -7.22 1.99
C MET A 1 -15.68 -5.96 1.98
N ILE A 2 -15.35 -5.05 2.86
CA ILE A 2 -16.06 -3.78 2.91
C ILE A 2 -15.63 -2.88 1.76
N TRP A 3 -14.34 -2.91 1.46
CA TRP A 3 -13.78 -2.11 0.38
C TRP A 3 -13.39 -2.99 -0.78
N ARG A 4 -13.50 -2.45 -1.99
CA ARG A 4 -13.04 -3.14 -3.17
C ARG A 4 -11.53 -2.92 -3.30
N LEU A 5 -10.79 -3.99 -3.52
CA LEU A 5 -9.34 -3.90 -3.63
C LEU A 5 -8.91 -4.15 -5.06
N LEU A 6 -8.19 -3.20 -5.64
CA LEU A 6 -7.63 -3.33 -6.98
C LEU A 6 -6.12 -3.24 -6.89
N ILE A 7 -5.43 -4.19 -7.49
CA ILE A 7 -3.98 -4.18 -7.56
C ILE A 7 -3.60 -3.92 -9.01
N THR A 8 -2.96 -2.80 -9.27
CA THR A 8 -2.61 -2.43 -10.64
C THR A 8 -1.54 -3.35 -11.20
N ALA A 9 -1.38 -3.32 -12.52
CA ALA A 9 -0.34 -4.12 -13.16
C ALA A 9 1.04 -3.75 -12.63
N GLY A 10 1.26 -2.45 -12.37
CA GLY A 10 2.52 -2.00 -11.81
C GLY A 10 2.78 -2.58 -10.42
N ALA A 11 1.75 -2.59 -9.58
CA ALA A 11 1.87 -3.16 -8.25
C ALA A 11 2.08 -4.67 -8.32
N GLU A 12 1.41 -5.34 -9.24
CA GLU A 12 1.62 -6.78 -9.41
C GLU A 12 3.06 -7.06 -9.82
N ARG A 13 3.61 -6.25 -10.71
CA ARG A 13 5.01 -6.42 -11.11
C ARG A 13 5.94 -6.24 -9.92
N ASP A 14 5.65 -5.24 -9.08
CA ASP A 14 6.46 -5.04 -7.87
C ASP A 14 6.40 -6.26 -6.97
N LEU A 15 5.20 -6.81 -6.79
CA LEU A 15 5.02 -7.98 -5.93
C LEU A 15 5.74 -9.20 -6.49
N ASN A 16 5.85 -9.30 -7.81
CA ASN A 16 6.54 -10.41 -8.42
C ASN A 16 8.05 -10.35 -8.29
N LYS A 17 8.58 -9.18 -7.91
CA LYS A 17 10.02 -9.00 -7.76
C LYS A 17 10.53 -9.27 -6.36
N ILE A 18 9.64 -9.53 -5.42
CA ILE A 18 10.04 -9.81 -4.05
C ILE A 18 9.76 -11.27 -3.73
N PRO A 19 10.33 -11.79 -2.63
CA PRO A 19 10.11 -13.20 -2.29
C PRO A 19 8.64 -13.52 -2.15
N GLU A 20 8.26 -14.69 -2.59
CA GLU A 20 6.86 -15.10 -2.61
C GLU A 20 6.19 -15.04 -1.25
N THR A 21 6.91 -15.42 -0.21
CA THR A 21 6.35 -15.38 1.14
C THR A 21 6.02 -13.95 1.55
N ASP A 22 6.87 -13.01 1.19
CA ASP A 22 6.63 -11.59 1.49
C ASP A 22 5.46 -11.06 0.67
N SER A 23 5.42 -11.43 -0.59
CA SER A 23 4.36 -10.99 -1.49
C SER A 23 3.00 -11.48 -0.98
N LYS A 24 2.93 -12.73 -0.57
CA LYS A 24 1.71 -13.30 -0.05
C LYS A 24 1.26 -12.59 1.22
N ARG A 25 2.21 -12.30 2.08
CA ARG A 25 1.92 -11.60 3.32
C ARG A 25 1.39 -10.20 3.07
N ILE A 26 1.99 -9.49 2.12
CA ILE A 26 1.53 -8.15 1.78
C ILE A 26 0.10 -8.21 1.29
N LYS A 27 -0.21 -9.16 0.42
CA LYS A 27 -1.57 -9.30 -0.10
C LYS A 27 -2.56 -9.59 1.02
N GLU A 28 -2.18 -10.47 1.94
CA GLU A 28 -3.06 -10.79 3.06
C GLU A 28 -3.35 -9.57 3.91
N GLU A 29 -2.33 -8.74 4.13
CA GLU A 29 -2.52 -7.54 4.93
C GLU A 29 -3.33 -6.50 4.20
N LEU A 30 -3.21 -6.43 2.88
CA LEU A 30 -4.02 -5.52 2.10
C LEU A 30 -5.49 -5.95 2.11
N TYR A 31 -5.76 -7.24 2.04
CA TYR A 31 -7.12 -7.72 2.13
C TYR A 31 -7.71 -7.44 3.52
N ALA A 32 -6.90 -7.59 4.55
CA ALA A 32 -7.36 -7.27 5.90
C ALA A 32 -7.68 -5.78 6.02
N LEU A 33 -6.87 -4.94 5.40
CA LEU A 33 -7.12 -3.50 5.40
C LEU A 33 -8.44 -3.20 4.69
N ALA A 34 -8.74 -3.90 3.62
CA ALA A 34 -9.97 -3.69 2.86
C ALA A 34 -11.21 -4.12 3.63
N ASP A 35 -11.03 -4.89 4.69
CA ASP A 35 -12.14 -5.30 5.53
C ASP A 35 -12.38 -4.35 6.71
N GLU A 36 -11.51 -3.37 6.88
CA GLU A 36 -11.66 -2.43 7.98
C GLU A 36 -12.72 -1.39 7.67
N PRO A 37 -13.56 -1.05 8.63
CA PRO A 37 -14.56 0.00 8.39
C PRO A 37 -13.93 1.37 8.21
N HIS A 38 -12.77 1.60 8.82
CA HIS A 38 -12.07 2.88 8.72
C HIS A 38 -10.63 2.68 8.30
N PRO A 39 -10.41 2.27 7.04
CA PRO A 39 -9.04 1.93 6.61
C PRO A 39 -8.08 3.11 6.66
N LYS A 40 -8.58 4.33 6.56
CA LYS A 40 -7.71 5.50 6.62
C LYS A 40 -7.01 5.66 7.97
N SER A 41 -7.51 4.97 9.00
CA SER A 41 -6.85 4.99 10.30
C SER A 41 -5.55 4.20 10.31
N TYR A 42 -5.34 3.35 9.32
CA TYR A 42 -4.18 2.47 9.27
C TYR A 42 -3.17 2.86 8.21
N VAL A 43 -3.42 3.97 7.52
CA VAL A 43 -2.56 4.42 6.44
C VAL A 43 -2.12 5.85 6.71
N LYS A 44 -1.05 6.25 6.04
CA LYS A 44 -0.51 7.57 6.19
C LYS A 44 -0.66 8.33 4.89
N LYS A 45 -1.21 9.53 4.95
CA LYS A 45 -1.36 10.35 3.76
C LYS A 45 -0.01 10.83 3.28
N ILE A 46 0.25 10.68 1.99
CA ILE A 46 1.49 11.15 1.40
C ILE A 46 1.25 12.53 0.82
N LYS A 47 2.15 13.40 1.14
CA LYS A 47 2.07 14.77 0.71
C LYS A 47 2.22 14.93 -0.81
N GLY A 48 1.58 15.93 -1.35
CA GLY A 48 1.95 16.39 -2.65
C GLY A 48 0.96 16.30 -3.78
N HIS A 49 -0.14 15.63 -3.62
CA HIS A 49 -1.09 15.53 -4.73
C HIS A 49 -2.46 15.96 -4.31
N SER A 50 -3.02 16.87 -5.05
CA SER A 50 -4.27 17.47 -4.68
C SER A 50 -5.49 16.70 -5.14
N ARG A 51 -5.44 16.15 -6.34
CA ARG A 51 -6.62 15.52 -6.89
C ARG A 51 -6.94 14.19 -6.31
N SER A 52 -5.93 13.36 -6.22
CA SER A 52 -6.10 12.00 -5.73
C SER A 52 -5.07 11.79 -4.65
N PRO A 53 -5.43 12.01 -3.40
CA PRO A 53 -4.47 11.84 -2.32
C PRO A 53 -3.92 10.42 -2.32
N LEU A 54 -2.62 10.32 -2.18
CA LEU A 54 -1.95 9.05 -2.06
C LEU A 54 -1.77 8.71 -0.60
N TYR A 55 -1.85 7.43 -0.31
CA TYR A 55 -1.64 6.93 1.04
C TYR A 55 -0.56 5.87 1.03
N SER A 56 0.05 5.67 2.17
CA SER A 56 1.08 4.68 2.36
C SER A 56 0.61 3.72 3.46
N PHE A 57 0.70 2.42 3.18
CA PHE A 57 0.35 1.38 4.13
C PHE A 57 1.56 0.51 4.37
N ARG A 58 1.97 0.39 5.62
CA ARG A 58 3.14 -0.40 5.95
C ARG A 58 2.78 -1.87 6.14
N ALA A 59 3.48 -2.76 5.46
CA ALA A 59 3.31 -4.19 5.60
C ALA A 59 4.70 -4.80 5.78
N GLY A 60 5.07 -5.06 7.03
CA GLY A 60 6.40 -5.52 7.34
C GLY A 60 7.44 -4.49 6.97
N ARG A 61 8.44 -4.91 6.19
CA ARG A 61 9.46 -3.99 5.69
C ARG A 61 9.06 -3.30 4.40
N TYR A 62 7.88 -3.60 3.90
CA TYR A 62 7.41 -3.04 2.65
C TYR A 62 6.36 -1.98 2.87
N ARG A 63 6.10 -1.23 1.82
CA ARG A 63 5.15 -0.16 1.86
C ARG A 63 4.33 -0.20 0.59
N ALA A 64 3.01 -0.19 0.72
CA ALA A 64 2.12 -0.15 -0.42
C ALA A 64 1.61 1.28 -0.58
N ILE A 65 1.70 1.79 -1.80
CA ILE A 65 1.18 3.11 -2.11
C ILE A 65 -0.18 2.91 -2.73
N LEU A 66 -1.17 3.63 -2.24
CA LEU A 66 -2.54 3.39 -2.68
C LEU A 66 -3.37 4.65 -2.72
N ILE A 67 -4.42 4.57 -3.49
CA ILE A 67 -5.45 5.59 -3.58
C ILE A 67 -6.71 5.02 -2.97
N ILE A 68 -7.39 5.81 -2.16
CA ILE A 68 -8.67 5.41 -1.59
C ILE A 68 -9.73 6.36 -2.11
N GLU A 69 -10.61 5.82 -2.91
CA GLU A 69 -11.65 6.60 -3.57
C GLU A 69 -12.98 5.88 -3.49
N GLY A 70 -14.02 6.55 -3.00
CA GLY A 70 -15.31 5.92 -2.87
C GLY A 70 -15.21 4.71 -1.97
N ASN A 71 -15.50 3.55 -2.50
CA ASN A 71 -15.39 2.30 -1.76
C ASN A 71 -14.27 1.42 -2.32
N THR A 72 -13.32 2.00 -3.03
CA THR A 72 -12.27 1.26 -3.70
C THR A 72 -10.89 1.69 -3.21
N MET A 73 -10.03 0.69 -3.00
CA MET A 73 -8.63 0.91 -2.73
C MET A 73 -7.84 0.45 -3.93
N ILE A 74 -7.03 1.32 -4.48
CA ILE A 74 -6.23 1.02 -5.67
C ILE A 74 -4.77 1.02 -5.27
N ILE A 75 -4.16 -0.15 -5.33
CA ILE A 75 -2.75 -0.30 -4.96
C ILE A 75 -1.92 -0.02 -6.21
N THR A 76 -1.19 1.08 -6.20
CA THR A 76 -0.46 1.53 -7.37
C THR A 76 0.98 1.06 -7.40
N GLN A 77 1.55 0.80 -6.23
CA GLN A 77 2.98 0.52 -6.14
C GLN A 77 3.27 -0.19 -4.83
N VAL A 78 4.26 -1.08 -4.85
CA VAL A 78 4.77 -1.71 -3.62
C VAL A 78 6.28 -1.50 -3.63
N GLU A 79 6.81 -1.04 -2.52
CA GLU A 79 8.24 -0.75 -2.44
C GLU A 79 8.77 -1.13 -1.07
N VAL A 80 10.09 -1.20 -0.96
CA VAL A 80 10.74 -1.47 0.30
C VAL A 80 10.71 -0.19 1.11
N GLY A 81 10.09 -0.26 2.28
CA GLY A 81 9.99 0.90 3.14
C GLY A 81 11.14 0.95 4.14
N ASN A 82 12.34 1.09 3.64
CA ASN A 82 13.51 1.10 4.49
C ASN A 82 13.71 2.46 5.12
N ARG A 83 13.30 2.57 6.36
CA ARG A 83 13.36 3.80 7.10
C ARG A 83 14.73 4.38 7.26
N SER A 84 15.68 3.55 7.64
CA SER A 84 17.01 4.05 7.87
C SER A 84 17.63 4.63 6.62
N LYS A 85 17.31 4.06 5.49
CA LYS A 85 17.80 4.55 4.25
C LYS A 85 17.21 5.91 3.92
N VAL A 86 15.95 6.08 4.16
CA VAL A 86 15.29 7.34 3.91
C VAL A 86 15.86 8.44 4.79
N TYR A 87 16.00 8.16 6.04
CA TYR A 87 16.49 9.16 6.97
C TYR A 87 17.94 9.49 6.77
N ARG A 88 18.69 8.54 6.32
CA ARG A 88 20.11 8.76 6.13
C ARG A 88 20.41 9.77 5.06
N LYS A 89 19.51 9.98 4.18
CA LYS A 89 19.67 10.96 3.14
C LYS A 89 19.59 12.38 3.64
N TYR A 90 19.07 12.55 4.76
CA TYR A 90 18.83 13.86 5.31
C TYR A 90 19.47 14.02 6.65
#